data_02902308a55c9b8522e8b7cd00e34523
#
_entry.id   02902308a55c9b8522e8b7cd00e34523
#
_cell.length_a   1.000
_cell.length_b   1.000
_cell.length_c   1.000
_cell.angle_alpha   90.00
_cell.angle_beta   90.00
_cell.angle_gamma   90.00
#
_symmetry.space_group_name_H-M   'P 1'
#
loop_
_entity.id
_entity.type
_entity.pdbx_description
1 polymer ?
#
loop_
_entity_poly.entity_id
_entity_poly.type
_entity_poly.pdbx_seq_one_letter_code
_entity_poly.pdbx_strand_id
1 'polypeptide(L)'
;MFLKFIFKESNLSKIFDTGNRAGILLGDGGYPCKNWLLPPFRENQIRGCCKRENYNREHKRACCIIERAFDQLKRRWGCLNGELRFAPEKACKVIFSAFALHNVAKELNMPEINDGRQALPQPPLVCYDGDEETGVRQHIVDTYFDYEVAQKEVRLYKQFVPTNKSCACNRATSD
;
A
#
# COMPACT_ATOMS: atom_id res chain seq x y z
N MET A 1 -17.85 7.01 -4.38
CA MET A 1 -19.00 6.28 -3.79
C MET A 1 -19.10 4.84 -4.29
N PHE A 2 -18.87 4.57 -5.57
CA PHE A 2 -19.02 3.24 -6.21
C PHE A 2 -18.05 2.16 -5.68
N LEU A 3 -16.76 2.47 -5.48
CA LEU A 3 -15.76 1.51 -5.02
C LEU A 3 -16.02 0.97 -3.60
N LYS A 4 -16.55 1.78 -2.70
CA LYS A 4 -16.94 1.34 -1.35
C LYS A 4 -18.02 0.28 -1.39
N PHE A 5 -18.99 0.45 -2.29
CA PHE A 5 -20.08 -0.51 -2.47
C PHE A 5 -19.55 -1.85 -2.98
N ILE A 6 -18.72 -1.82 -4.05
CA ILE A 6 -18.11 -3.03 -4.60
C ILE A 6 -17.29 -3.77 -3.54
N PHE A 7 -16.49 -3.05 -2.75
CA PHE A 7 -15.68 -3.65 -1.70
C PHE A 7 -16.55 -4.28 -0.60
N LYS A 8 -17.60 -3.58 -0.14
CA LYS A 8 -18.52 -4.07 0.88
C LYS A 8 -19.20 -5.38 0.47
N GLU A 9 -19.58 -5.50 -0.81
CA GLU A 9 -20.22 -6.70 -1.34
C GLU A 9 -19.22 -7.81 -1.73
N SER A 10 -17.93 -7.52 -1.69
CA SER A 10 -16.89 -8.48 -2.05
C SER A 10 -16.77 -9.63 -1.04
N ASN A 11 -16.36 -10.80 -1.52
CA ASN A 11 -16.02 -11.93 -0.65
C ASN A 11 -14.90 -11.59 0.32
N LEU A 12 -13.97 -10.70 -0.06
CA LEU A 12 -12.88 -10.25 0.80
C LEU A 12 -13.41 -9.58 2.07
N SER A 13 -14.33 -8.60 1.93
CA SER A 13 -14.96 -7.94 3.07
C SER A 13 -15.68 -8.95 3.98
N LYS A 14 -16.44 -9.87 3.38
CA LYS A 14 -17.19 -10.90 4.13
C LYS A 14 -16.27 -11.84 4.92
N ILE A 15 -15.15 -12.27 4.34
CA ILE A 15 -14.16 -13.14 5.00
C ILE A 15 -13.54 -12.45 6.23
N PHE A 16 -13.22 -11.15 6.13
CA PHE A 16 -12.70 -10.40 7.27
C PHE A 16 -13.77 -10.07 8.31
N ASP A 17 -14.99 -9.77 7.90
CA ASP A 17 -16.12 -9.50 8.81
C ASP A 17 -16.52 -10.75 9.61
N THR A 18 -16.37 -11.95 9.04
CA THR A 18 -16.63 -13.22 9.73
C THR A 18 -15.48 -13.70 10.63
N GLY A 19 -14.35 -12.99 10.65
CA GLY A 19 -13.17 -13.38 11.42
C GLY A 19 -12.41 -14.61 10.89
N ASN A 20 -12.78 -15.11 9.71
CA ASN A 20 -12.13 -16.29 9.09
C ASN A 20 -10.69 -16.03 8.62
N ARG A 21 -10.24 -14.78 8.64
CA ARG A 21 -8.85 -14.39 8.38
C ARG A 21 -8.36 -13.42 9.43
N ALA A 22 -7.18 -13.73 9.96
CA ALA A 22 -6.42 -12.80 10.77
C ALA A 22 -5.63 -11.85 9.85
N GLY A 23 -5.51 -10.60 10.25
CA GLY A 23 -4.72 -9.58 9.55
C GLY A 23 -5.41 -8.23 9.48
N ILE A 24 -4.66 -7.24 8.99
CA ILE A 24 -5.11 -5.87 8.84
C ILE A 24 -4.92 -5.47 7.39
N LEU A 25 -5.94 -4.84 6.81
CA LEU A 25 -5.86 -4.20 5.50
C LEU A 25 -5.70 -2.69 5.68
N LEU A 26 -4.82 -2.11 4.90
CA LEU A 26 -4.70 -0.66 4.78
C LEU A 26 -5.58 -0.20 3.62
N GLY A 27 -6.51 0.70 3.91
CA GLY A 27 -7.37 1.30 2.91
C GLY A 27 -7.03 2.77 2.68
N ASP A 28 -7.46 3.34 1.57
CA ASP A 28 -7.39 4.79 1.39
C ASP A 28 -8.44 5.50 2.28
N GLY A 29 -8.37 6.83 2.36
CA GLY A 29 -9.30 7.63 3.17
C GLY A 29 -10.77 7.52 2.75
N GLY A 30 -11.06 6.84 1.66
CA GLY A 30 -12.38 6.55 1.17
C GLY A 30 -13.07 5.37 1.86
N TYR A 31 -12.36 4.52 2.57
CA TYR A 31 -12.93 3.35 3.26
C TYR A 31 -13.33 3.66 4.70
N PRO A 32 -14.34 2.97 5.24
CA PRO A 32 -14.68 3.05 6.65
C PRO A 32 -13.56 2.44 7.50
N CYS A 33 -13.36 2.98 8.71
CA CYS A 33 -12.46 2.36 9.66
C CYS A 33 -13.14 1.14 10.30
N LYS A 34 -12.48 -0.01 10.25
CA LYS A 34 -12.92 -1.27 10.89
C LYS A 34 -11.75 -1.87 11.66
N ASN A 35 -12.02 -2.87 12.51
CA ASN A 35 -10.98 -3.55 13.28
C ASN A 35 -9.89 -4.22 12.41
N TRP A 36 -10.20 -4.50 11.17
CA TRP A 36 -9.32 -5.13 10.18
C TRP A 36 -9.03 -4.26 8.95
N LEU A 37 -9.67 -3.06 8.81
CA LEU A 37 -9.48 -2.14 7.69
C LEU A 37 -9.17 -0.76 8.24
N LEU A 38 -7.93 -0.34 8.07
CA LEU A 38 -7.40 0.87 8.66
C LEU A 38 -7.12 1.93 7.58
N PRO A 39 -7.95 2.97 7.48
CA PRO A 39 -7.67 4.15 6.65
C PRO A 39 -6.75 5.13 7.39
N PRO A 40 -6.18 6.12 6.68
CA PRO A 40 -5.42 7.20 7.32
C PRO A 40 -6.33 8.07 8.20
N PHE A 41 -5.75 8.77 9.16
CA PHE A 41 -6.43 9.82 9.92
C PHE A 41 -6.67 11.06 9.05
N ARG A 42 -7.72 11.77 9.34
CA ARG A 42 -8.05 13.04 8.67
C ARG A 42 -7.16 14.17 9.17
N GLU A 43 -7.04 15.24 8.39
CA GLU A 43 -6.23 16.40 8.75
C GLU A 43 -6.64 17.02 10.09
N ASN A 44 -7.95 17.10 10.40
CA ASN A 44 -8.43 17.59 11.67
C ASN A 44 -8.08 16.69 12.86
N GLN A 45 -7.88 15.39 12.64
CA GLN A 45 -7.52 14.41 13.65
C GLN A 45 -6.01 14.33 13.90
N ILE A 46 -5.18 14.78 12.96
CA ILE A 46 -3.71 14.73 13.08
C ILE A 46 -3.14 16.00 13.69
N ARG A 47 -3.85 17.13 13.65
CA ARG A 47 -3.35 18.41 14.16
C ARG A 47 -2.92 18.31 15.63
N GLY A 48 -1.61 18.55 15.87
CA GLY A 48 -1.03 18.51 17.21
C GLY A 48 -0.75 17.09 17.77
N CYS A 49 -0.89 16.06 16.95
CA CYS A 49 -0.60 14.68 17.36
C CYS A 49 0.45 14.03 16.46
N CYS A 50 1.72 14.13 16.85
CA CYS A 50 2.84 13.59 16.08
C CYS A 50 2.75 12.06 15.85
N LYS A 51 2.13 11.31 16.74
CA LYS A 51 1.91 9.87 16.59
C LYS A 51 1.00 9.58 15.38
N ARG A 52 -0.11 10.32 15.25
CA ARG A 52 -1.04 10.19 14.12
C ARG A 52 -0.43 10.67 12.80
N GLU A 53 0.40 11.71 12.83
CA GLU A 53 1.17 12.15 11.66
C GLU A 53 2.15 11.07 11.20
N ASN A 54 2.87 10.45 12.13
CA ASN A 54 3.77 9.34 11.84
C ASN A 54 3.03 8.14 11.26
N TYR A 55 1.90 7.76 11.85
CA TYR A 55 1.04 6.71 11.30
C TYR A 55 0.63 7.02 9.85
N ASN A 56 0.12 8.20 9.56
CA ASN A 56 -0.29 8.58 8.21
C ASN A 56 0.88 8.55 7.22
N ARG A 57 2.07 8.95 7.65
CA ARG A 57 3.28 8.88 6.82
C ARG A 57 3.63 7.43 6.47
N GLU A 58 3.65 6.54 7.44
CA GLU A 58 3.97 5.12 7.20
C GLU A 58 2.85 4.40 6.44
N HIS A 59 1.59 4.73 6.74
CA HIS A 59 0.44 4.27 5.96
C HIS A 59 0.58 4.64 4.47
N LYS A 60 0.91 5.89 4.16
CA LYS A 60 1.16 6.35 2.80
C LYS A 60 2.31 5.57 2.15
N ARG A 61 3.42 5.35 2.88
CA ARG A 61 4.56 4.56 2.38
C ARG A 61 4.15 3.13 2.03
N ALA A 62 3.35 2.49 2.86
CA ALA A 62 2.83 1.15 2.60
C ALA A 62 1.91 1.13 1.37
N CYS A 63 1.01 2.09 1.22
CA CYS A 63 0.15 2.20 0.04
C CYS A 63 0.94 2.43 -1.26
N CYS A 64 2.05 3.17 -1.22
CA CYS A 64 2.92 3.35 -2.38
C CYS A 64 3.50 2.04 -2.93
N ILE A 65 3.59 0.99 -2.12
CA ILE A 65 4.08 -0.31 -2.57
C ILE A 65 3.11 -0.94 -3.57
N ILE A 66 1.81 -0.95 -3.24
CA ILE A 66 0.80 -1.52 -4.13
C ILE A 66 0.61 -0.69 -5.40
N GLU A 67 0.69 0.64 -5.28
CA GLU A 67 0.61 1.53 -6.45
C GLU A 67 1.77 1.27 -7.42
N ARG A 68 3.00 1.15 -6.91
CA ARG A 68 4.16 0.75 -7.73
C ARG A 68 3.99 -0.62 -8.37
N ALA A 69 3.40 -1.58 -7.67
CA ALA A 69 3.12 -2.89 -8.22
C ALA A 69 2.14 -2.80 -9.41
N PHE A 70 1.09 -1.98 -9.29
CA PHE A 70 0.16 -1.75 -10.40
C PHE A 70 0.80 -0.99 -11.56
N ASP A 71 1.68 -0.03 -11.29
CA ASP A 71 2.42 0.67 -12.36
C ASP A 71 3.33 -0.28 -13.13
N GLN A 72 4.06 -1.16 -12.45
CA GLN A 72 4.89 -2.18 -13.06
C GLN A 72 4.06 -3.17 -13.89
N LEU A 73 2.91 -3.61 -13.37
CA LEU A 73 1.97 -4.45 -14.08
C LEU A 73 1.51 -3.79 -15.39
N LYS A 74 1.07 -2.54 -15.32
CA LYS A 74 0.58 -1.77 -16.48
C LYS A 74 1.68 -1.49 -17.50
N ARG A 75 2.92 -1.25 -17.06
CA ARG A 75 4.08 -1.11 -17.96
C ARG A 75 4.37 -2.39 -18.70
N ARG A 76 4.31 -3.54 -18.02
CA ARG A 76 4.54 -4.85 -18.64
C ARG A 76 3.42 -5.26 -19.59
N TRP A 77 2.18 -4.94 -19.23
CA TRP A 77 0.99 -5.30 -19.98
C TRP A 77 0.26 -4.03 -20.44
N GLY A 78 0.73 -3.45 -21.54
CA GLY A 78 0.24 -2.18 -22.07
C GLY A 78 -1.27 -2.15 -22.34
N CYS A 79 -1.92 -3.30 -22.56
CA CYS A 79 -3.36 -3.40 -22.71
C CYS A 79 -4.14 -2.96 -21.46
N LEU A 80 -3.52 -2.94 -20.28
CA LEU A 80 -4.14 -2.49 -19.03
C LEU A 80 -4.08 -0.96 -18.83
N ASN A 81 -3.44 -0.22 -19.73
CA ASN A 81 -3.33 1.24 -19.64
C ASN A 81 -4.54 1.97 -20.24
N GLY A 82 -5.39 1.28 -21.00
CA GLY A 82 -6.52 1.86 -21.69
C GLY A 82 -7.82 1.10 -21.41
N GLU A 83 -8.86 1.50 -22.13
CA GLU A 83 -10.13 0.79 -22.07
C GLU A 83 -10.01 -0.60 -22.72
N LEU A 84 -10.43 -1.61 -21.99
CA LEU A 84 -10.60 -2.95 -22.55
C LEU A 84 -11.96 -3.02 -23.24
N ARG A 85 -11.97 -2.86 -24.56
CA ARG A 85 -13.19 -2.89 -25.38
C ARG A 85 -13.67 -4.32 -25.65
N PHE A 86 -13.85 -5.08 -24.59
CA PHE A 86 -14.33 -6.46 -24.61
C PHE A 86 -15.55 -6.59 -23.70
N ALA A 87 -16.32 -7.65 -23.89
CA ALA A 87 -17.32 -8.05 -22.92
C ALA A 87 -16.67 -8.25 -21.53
N PRO A 88 -17.35 -7.91 -20.43
CA PRO A 88 -16.77 -7.94 -19.08
C PRO A 88 -16.10 -9.26 -18.72
N GLU A 89 -16.68 -10.39 -19.12
CA GLU A 89 -16.15 -11.73 -18.85
C GLU A 89 -14.79 -11.95 -19.53
N LYS A 90 -14.63 -11.43 -20.76
CA LYS A 90 -13.37 -11.51 -21.50
C LYS A 90 -12.34 -10.54 -20.90
N ALA A 91 -12.77 -9.33 -20.54
CA ALA A 91 -11.92 -8.36 -19.88
C ALA A 91 -11.34 -8.91 -18.54
N CYS A 92 -12.19 -9.55 -17.73
CA CYS A 92 -11.76 -10.20 -16.50
C CYS A 92 -10.70 -11.29 -16.75
N LYS A 93 -10.88 -12.12 -17.79
CA LYS A 93 -9.88 -13.15 -18.15
C LYS A 93 -8.53 -12.54 -18.55
N VAL A 94 -8.55 -11.46 -19.35
CA VAL A 94 -7.34 -10.74 -19.77
C VAL A 94 -6.62 -10.15 -18.54
N ILE A 95 -7.35 -9.47 -17.66
CA ILE A 95 -6.81 -8.89 -16.43
C ILE A 95 -6.20 -9.99 -15.56
N PHE A 96 -6.95 -11.06 -15.31
CA PHE A 96 -6.47 -12.17 -14.47
C PHE A 96 -5.19 -12.82 -15.04
N SER A 97 -5.16 -13.06 -16.36
CA SER A 97 -3.97 -13.61 -17.02
C SER A 97 -2.76 -12.69 -16.90
N ALA A 98 -2.96 -11.37 -17.06
CA ALA A 98 -1.89 -10.38 -16.91
C ALA A 98 -1.31 -10.38 -15.49
N PHE A 99 -2.15 -10.49 -14.45
CA PHE A 99 -1.69 -10.60 -13.07
C PHE A 99 -0.92 -11.89 -12.82
N ALA A 100 -1.43 -13.04 -13.29
CA ALA A 100 -0.78 -14.33 -13.13
C ALA A 100 0.61 -14.35 -13.79
N LEU A 101 0.70 -13.88 -15.04
CA LEU A 101 1.97 -13.79 -15.77
C LEU A 101 2.93 -12.77 -15.16
N HIS A 102 2.41 -11.68 -14.59
CA HIS A 102 3.24 -10.71 -13.87
C HIS A 102 3.87 -11.33 -12.63
N ASN A 103 3.11 -12.12 -11.86
CA ASN A 103 3.63 -12.81 -10.68
C ASN A 103 4.72 -13.82 -11.08
N VAL A 104 4.50 -14.61 -12.13
CA VAL A 104 5.53 -15.52 -12.67
C VAL A 104 6.78 -14.75 -13.09
N ALA A 105 6.63 -13.61 -13.77
CA ALA A 105 7.75 -12.77 -14.16
C ALA A 105 8.55 -12.25 -12.95
N LYS A 106 7.86 -11.93 -11.85
CA LYS A 106 8.49 -11.52 -10.58
C LYS A 106 9.25 -12.70 -9.93
N GLU A 107 8.66 -13.88 -9.88
CA GLU A 107 9.33 -15.09 -9.36
C GLU A 107 10.59 -15.43 -10.15
N LEU A 108 10.55 -15.26 -11.48
CA LEU A 108 11.71 -15.49 -12.37
C LEU A 108 12.70 -14.32 -12.37
N ASN A 109 12.52 -13.28 -11.54
CA ASN A 109 13.35 -12.09 -11.50
C ASN A 109 13.54 -11.42 -12.87
N MET A 110 12.50 -11.45 -13.72
CA MET A 110 12.57 -10.79 -15.02
C MET A 110 12.71 -9.27 -14.85
N PRO A 111 13.51 -8.60 -15.68
CA PRO A 111 13.76 -7.17 -15.57
C PRO A 111 12.46 -6.38 -15.69
N GLU A 112 12.39 -5.26 -14.95
CA GLU A 112 11.29 -4.33 -15.05
C GLU A 112 11.36 -3.56 -16.37
N ILE A 113 10.19 -3.33 -16.97
CA ILE A 113 10.11 -2.55 -18.21
C ILE A 113 10.12 -1.08 -17.81
N ASN A 114 11.17 -0.38 -18.23
CA ASN A 114 11.24 1.07 -18.11
C ASN A 114 10.85 1.70 -19.46
N ASP A 115 9.64 2.18 -19.56
CA ASP A 115 9.10 2.84 -20.74
C ASP A 115 9.28 4.37 -20.74
N GLY A 116 10.08 4.89 -19.80
CA GLY A 116 10.34 6.33 -19.65
C GLY A 116 9.17 7.12 -19.07
N ARG A 117 8.03 6.50 -18.77
CA ARG A 117 6.92 7.18 -18.12
C ARG A 117 7.27 7.50 -16.68
N GLN A 118 7.11 8.75 -16.29
CA GLN A 118 7.19 9.15 -14.89
C GLN A 118 5.99 8.57 -14.15
N ALA A 119 6.21 8.12 -12.91
CA ALA A 119 5.11 7.74 -12.03
C ALA A 119 4.16 8.94 -11.89
N LEU A 120 2.87 8.69 -12.07
CA LEU A 120 1.88 9.75 -11.88
C LEU A 120 1.96 10.28 -10.43
N PRO A 121 1.87 11.61 -10.23
CA PRO A 121 1.79 12.16 -8.90
C PRO A 121 0.59 11.54 -8.18
N GLN A 122 0.85 11.10 -6.95
CA GLN A 122 -0.22 10.46 -6.17
C GLN A 122 -1.30 11.46 -5.84
N PRO A 123 -2.58 11.11 -6.04
CA PRO A 123 -3.66 11.97 -5.62
C PRO A 123 -3.57 12.22 -4.11
N PRO A 124 -3.98 13.41 -3.63
CA PRO A 124 -4.07 13.67 -2.22
C PRO A 124 -4.99 12.65 -1.55
N LEU A 125 -4.62 12.22 -0.34
CA LEU A 125 -5.47 11.34 0.46
C LEU A 125 -6.79 12.06 0.77
N VAL A 126 -7.83 11.69 0.06
CA VAL A 126 -9.18 12.22 0.30
C VAL A 126 -9.84 11.38 1.37
N CYS A 127 -10.04 11.94 2.55
CA CYS A 127 -10.79 11.30 3.63
C CYS A 127 -12.27 11.68 3.52
N TYR A 128 -13.15 10.67 3.54
CA TYR A 128 -14.60 10.87 3.51
C TYR A 128 -15.21 10.83 4.93
N ASP A 129 -16.34 11.55 5.12
CA ASP A 129 -17.05 11.58 6.39
C ASP A 129 -17.72 10.24 6.73
N GLY A 130 -17.61 9.79 7.94
CA GLY A 130 -18.26 8.59 8.44
C GLY A 130 -17.32 7.64 9.17
N ASP A 131 -16.55 8.13 10.15
CA ASP A 131 -15.66 7.25 10.91
C ASP A 131 -16.22 7.01 12.30
N GLU A 132 -16.54 5.76 12.55
CA GLU A 132 -16.40 5.21 13.89
C GLU A 132 -14.90 5.05 14.14
N GLU A 133 -14.34 5.80 15.10
CA GLU A 133 -12.97 5.57 15.56
C GLU A 133 -12.92 4.16 16.17
N THR A 134 -12.38 3.21 15.42
CA THR A 134 -12.16 1.90 16.00
C THR A 134 -10.97 1.97 16.94
N GLY A 135 -11.12 1.47 18.15
CA GLY A 135 -10.05 1.41 19.16
C GLY A 135 -8.79 0.72 18.67
N VAL A 136 -8.89 -0.19 17.67
CA VAL A 136 -7.75 -0.89 17.07
C VAL A 136 -6.78 0.08 16.38
N ARG A 137 -7.27 1.03 15.56
CA ARG A 137 -6.41 2.01 14.89
C ARG A 137 -5.68 2.88 15.93
N GLN A 138 -6.40 3.36 16.95
CA GLN A 138 -5.79 4.16 17.99
C GLN A 138 -4.80 3.35 18.83
N HIS A 139 -5.12 2.11 19.17
CA HIS A 139 -4.21 1.22 19.88
C HIS A 139 -2.89 1.00 19.11
N ILE A 140 -2.96 0.79 17.80
CA ILE A 140 -1.75 0.67 16.96
C ILE A 140 -0.93 1.96 17.00
N VAL A 141 -1.60 3.12 16.92
CA VAL A 141 -0.91 4.41 16.98
C VAL A 141 -0.21 4.61 18.32
N ASP A 142 -0.88 4.29 19.42
CA ASP A 142 -0.33 4.48 20.76
C ASP A 142 0.81 3.49 21.06
N THR A 143 0.72 2.27 20.51
CA THR A 143 1.72 1.21 20.75
C THR A 143 2.96 1.35 19.88
N TYR A 144 2.80 1.63 18.58
CA TYR A 144 3.89 1.52 17.61
C TYR A 144 4.40 2.85 17.06
N PHE A 145 3.66 3.95 17.24
CA PHE A 145 4.04 5.25 16.72
C PHE A 145 4.45 6.25 17.80
N ASP A 146 4.72 5.76 19.02
CA ASP A 146 5.37 6.55 20.05
C ASP A 146 6.84 6.72 19.69
N TYR A 147 7.27 7.98 19.55
CA TYR A 147 8.63 8.32 19.13
C TYR A 147 9.71 7.74 20.05
N GLU A 148 9.45 7.61 21.36
CA GLU A 148 10.38 7.06 22.33
C GLU A 148 10.55 5.54 22.20
N VAL A 149 9.47 4.81 21.91
CA VAL A 149 9.49 3.34 21.73
C VAL A 149 10.16 2.99 20.40
N ALA A 150 9.80 3.68 19.32
CA ALA A 150 10.39 3.45 18.01
C ALA A 150 11.92 3.70 17.97
N GLN A 151 12.43 4.69 18.71
CA GLN A 151 13.88 4.91 18.82
C GLN A 151 14.59 3.81 19.61
N LYS A 152 13.97 3.26 20.66
CA LYS A 152 14.54 2.14 21.43
C LYS A 152 14.62 0.87 20.56
N GLU A 153 13.58 0.54 19.81
CA GLU A 153 13.58 -0.64 18.94
C GLU A 153 14.56 -0.50 17.77
N VAL A 154 14.63 0.66 17.14
CA VAL A 154 15.64 0.93 16.08
C VAL A 154 17.06 0.87 16.63
N ARG A 155 17.32 1.33 17.86
CA ARG A 155 18.63 1.17 18.50
C ARG A 155 18.94 -0.29 18.78
N LEU A 156 17.99 -1.06 19.30
CA LEU A 156 18.15 -2.49 19.54
C LEU A 156 18.37 -3.25 18.22
N TYR A 157 17.57 -2.96 17.19
CA TYR A 157 17.73 -3.57 15.87
C TYR A 157 19.11 -3.29 15.25
N LYS A 158 19.61 -2.06 15.35
CA LYS A 158 20.95 -1.69 14.88
C LYS A 158 22.08 -2.37 15.66
N GLN A 159 21.87 -2.77 16.90
CA GLN A 159 22.84 -3.53 17.68
C GLN A 159 22.93 -5.01 17.27
N PHE A 160 21.83 -5.58 16.74
CA PHE A 160 21.74 -7.01 16.40
C PHE A 160 21.93 -7.33 14.92
N VAL A 161 21.88 -6.35 14.03
CA VAL A 161 22.13 -6.54 12.59
C VAL A 161 23.57 -6.15 12.28
N PRO A 162 24.45 -7.10 11.92
CA PRO A 162 25.78 -6.76 11.44
C PRO A 162 25.66 -5.94 10.16
N THR A 163 26.25 -4.75 10.17
CA THR A 163 26.34 -3.87 9.01
C THR A 163 27.15 -4.57 7.92
N ASN A 164 26.49 -5.19 6.98
CA ASN A 164 27.10 -5.68 5.75
C ASN A 164 27.53 -4.43 4.93
N LYS A 165 28.76 -3.95 5.21
CA LYS A 165 29.45 -2.97 4.38
C LYS A 165 29.90 -3.70 3.12
N SER A 166 29.18 -3.55 2.00
CA SER A 166 29.75 -3.45 0.66
C SER A 166 28.66 -3.33 -0.40
N CYS A 167 28.21 -2.12 -0.65
CA CYS A 167 27.84 -1.71 -1.99
C CYS A 167 28.69 -0.48 -2.32
N ALA A 168 29.91 -0.75 -2.77
CA ALA A 168 30.76 0.26 -3.37
C ALA A 168 30.16 0.65 -4.72
N CYS A 169 29.50 1.79 -4.77
CA CYS A 169 29.11 2.42 -6.02
C CYS A 169 30.39 3.07 -6.60
N ASN A 170 31.08 2.36 -7.51
CA ASN A 170 32.16 2.93 -8.31
C ASN A 170 31.60 4.05 -9.16
N ARG A 171 31.85 5.29 -8.74
CA ARG A 171 31.82 6.43 -9.66
C ARG A 171 33.09 6.35 -10.50
N ALA A 172 32.95 5.94 -11.74
CA ALA A 172 33.97 6.14 -12.73
C ALA A 172 34.04 7.65 -13.04
N THR A 173 35.12 8.26 -12.64
CA THR A 173 35.57 9.56 -13.16
C THR A 173 36.20 9.26 -14.52
N SER A 174 35.62 9.78 -15.59
CA SER A 174 36.26 9.88 -16.91
C SER A 174 36.94 11.22 -17.00
N ASP A 175 38.26 11.18 -17.15
CA ASP A 175 39.06 12.24 -17.72
C ASP A 175 38.80 12.35 -19.24
#